data_85fbc0f5de9682713919453b80d00e60
#
_entry.id   85fbc0f5de9682713919453b80d00e60
#
_cell.length_a   1.000
_cell.length_b   1.000
_cell.length_c   1.000
_cell.angle_alpha   90.00
_cell.angle_beta   90.00
_cell.angle_gamma   90.00
#
_symmetry.space_group_name_H-M   'P 1'
#
loop_
_entity.id
_entity.type
_entity.pdbx_description
1 polymer ?
#
loop_
_entity_poly.entity_id
_entity_poly.type
_entity_poly.pdbx_seq_one_letter_code
_entity_poly.pdbx_strand_id
1 'polypeptide(L)'
;MKIGIDWGGTKIEAIAIDSKDGSELNRIRIDSPKDNYKEIISAVAQIVKDISINEKDFTVGVGMPGSLHPDTGLVQVSNTKALENMPVKKDLEQELGFEIKIANDADCLALSEAIDGAGKNYKTVFAVILGTGVGAGYVVNKQLVEGPNKLSGEWGQNPIPGPMDDYEKTIKRHCGRIGAIEVFISGPGLENHYEFKSGKKTTSREIIDLFRGNDDL
;
A
#
# COMPACT_ATOMS: atom_id res chain seq x y z
N MET A 1 -18.11 -16.65 -1.49
CA MET A 1 -16.76 -16.42 -0.95
C MET A 1 -16.27 -15.05 -1.37
N LYS A 2 -15.40 -14.39 -0.62
CA LYS A 2 -14.70 -13.17 -1.04
C LYS A 2 -13.19 -13.44 -1.04
N ILE A 3 -12.51 -12.96 -2.06
CA ILE A 3 -11.05 -13.09 -2.20
C ILE A 3 -10.46 -11.70 -2.13
N GLY A 4 -9.51 -11.51 -1.21
CA GLY A 4 -8.69 -10.30 -1.10
C GLY A 4 -7.26 -10.61 -1.57
N ILE A 5 -6.70 -9.73 -2.39
CA ILE A 5 -5.31 -9.81 -2.81
C ILE A 5 -4.57 -8.59 -2.25
N ASP A 6 -3.55 -8.83 -1.44
CA ASP A 6 -2.54 -7.84 -1.06
C ASP A 6 -1.35 -7.97 -2.02
N TRP A 7 -1.27 -7.04 -2.95
CA TRP A 7 -0.22 -7.05 -3.96
C TRP A 7 0.87 -6.05 -3.58
N GLY A 8 1.91 -6.55 -2.91
CA GLY A 8 3.10 -5.77 -2.58
C GLY A 8 4.21 -5.90 -3.63
N GLY A 9 5.20 -5.02 -3.54
CA GLY A 9 6.36 -5.03 -4.47
C GLY A 9 7.29 -6.25 -4.33
N THR A 10 7.22 -7.00 -3.22
CA THR A 10 8.07 -8.18 -2.95
C THR A 10 7.29 -9.47 -2.79
N LYS A 11 6.05 -9.39 -2.35
CA LYS A 11 5.15 -10.52 -2.10
C LYS A 11 3.76 -10.19 -2.62
N ILE A 12 3.04 -11.24 -3.03
CA ILE A 12 1.60 -11.20 -3.31
C ILE A 12 0.96 -12.18 -2.35
N GLU A 13 -0.02 -11.72 -1.60
CA GLU A 13 -0.76 -12.55 -0.66
C GLU A 13 -2.25 -12.56 -1.03
N ALA A 14 -2.85 -13.72 -1.07
CA ALA A 14 -4.27 -13.92 -1.29
C ALA A 14 -4.92 -14.51 -0.05
N ILE A 15 -6.07 -13.99 0.32
CA ILE A 15 -6.92 -14.54 1.36
C ILE A 15 -8.32 -14.81 0.81
N ALA A 16 -8.85 -16.00 1.11
CA ALA A 16 -10.25 -16.32 0.87
C ALA A 16 -11.01 -16.28 2.19
N ILE A 17 -12.12 -15.58 2.24
CA ILE A 17 -12.97 -15.44 3.43
C ILE A 17 -14.41 -15.87 3.14
N ASP A 18 -15.06 -16.46 4.14
CA ASP A 18 -16.48 -16.74 4.08
C ASP A 18 -17.28 -15.43 4.02
N SER A 19 -18.24 -15.35 3.09
CA SER A 19 -19.05 -14.14 2.92
C SER A 19 -20.08 -13.94 4.05
N LYS A 20 -20.34 -14.96 4.87
CA LYS A 20 -21.37 -14.92 5.93
C LYS A 20 -20.80 -14.40 7.24
N ASP A 21 -19.65 -14.91 7.66
CA ASP A 21 -19.08 -14.62 8.97
C ASP A 21 -17.68 -13.97 8.92
N GLY A 22 -17.08 -13.86 7.73
CA GLY A 22 -15.76 -13.28 7.56
C GLY A 22 -14.61 -14.18 7.99
N SER A 23 -14.86 -15.45 8.30
CA SER A 23 -13.81 -16.40 8.69
C SER A 23 -12.85 -16.67 7.52
N GLU A 24 -11.57 -16.82 7.84
CA GLU A 24 -10.56 -17.21 6.86
C GLU A 24 -10.75 -18.65 6.44
N LEU A 25 -10.90 -18.88 5.13
CA LEU A 25 -11.04 -20.21 4.53
C LEU A 25 -9.70 -20.73 4.01
N ASN A 26 -8.89 -19.85 3.42
CA ASN A 26 -7.60 -20.20 2.84
C ASN A 26 -6.71 -18.96 2.71
N ARG A 27 -5.39 -19.19 2.69
CA ARG A 27 -4.38 -18.15 2.47
C ARG A 27 -3.22 -18.69 1.65
N ILE A 28 -2.84 -17.95 0.63
CA ILE A 28 -1.70 -18.28 -0.25
C ILE A 28 -0.79 -17.06 -0.31
N ARG A 29 0.51 -17.27 -0.28
CA ARG A 29 1.51 -16.23 -0.41
C ARG A 29 2.62 -16.67 -1.36
N ILE A 30 2.96 -15.81 -2.29
CA ILE A 30 4.01 -16.04 -3.30
C ILE A 30 4.96 -14.86 -3.35
N ASP A 31 6.14 -15.06 -3.95
CA ASP A 31 7.03 -13.96 -4.30
C ASP A 31 6.44 -13.15 -5.44
N SER A 32 6.51 -11.82 -5.35
CA SER A 32 6.09 -10.94 -6.44
C SER A 32 7.18 -10.92 -7.51
N PRO A 33 6.86 -11.24 -8.79
CA PRO A 33 7.81 -11.01 -9.88
C PRO A 33 8.22 -9.54 -9.93
N LYS A 34 9.49 -9.30 -10.28
CA LYS A 34 10.04 -7.96 -10.43
C LYS A 34 10.15 -7.64 -11.92
N ASP A 35 10.09 -6.40 -12.29
CA ASP A 35 10.51 -5.86 -13.60
C ASP A 35 9.77 -6.36 -14.86
N ASN A 36 8.96 -7.40 -14.80
CA ASN A 36 8.21 -7.92 -15.95
C ASN A 36 6.70 -7.81 -15.72
N TYR A 37 6.09 -6.85 -16.38
CA TYR A 37 4.64 -6.60 -16.26
C TYR A 37 3.78 -7.84 -16.52
N LYS A 38 4.07 -8.61 -17.60
CA LYS A 38 3.27 -9.79 -17.95
C LYS A 38 3.38 -10.89 -16.90
N GLU A 39 4.58 -11.11 -16.37
CA GLU A 39 4.78 -12.10 -15.31
C GLU A 39 4.05 -11.71 -14.03
N ILE A 40 4.01 -10.41 -13.72
CA ILE A 40 3.28 -9.89 -12.57
C ILE A 40 1.77 -10.14 -12.74
N ILE A 41 1.18 -9.78 -13.90
CA ILE A 41 -0.24 -10.01 -14.18
C ILE A 41 -0.57 -11.50 -14.10
N SER A 42 0.24 -12.36 -14.72
CA SER A 42 0.04 -13.81 -14.68
C SER A 42 0.15 -14.36 -13.26
N ALA A 43 1.07 -13.86 -12.43
CA ALA A 43 1.21 -14.30 -11.04
C ALA A 43 -0.01 -13.93 -10.19
N VAL A 44 -0.53 -12.70 -10.34
CA VAL A 44 -1.76 -12.26 -9.66
C VAL A 44 -2.97 -13.07 -10.14
N ALA A 45 -3.09 -13.30 -11.44
CA ALA A 45 -4.18 -14.13 -11.98
C ALA A 45 -4.08 -15.58 -11.50
N GLN A 46 -2.87 -16.14 -11.44
CA GLN A 46 -2.65 -17.52 -11.00
C GLN A 46 -3.01 -17.72 -9.52
N ILE A 47 -2.58 -16.81 -8.63
CA ILE A 47 -2.92 -16.93 -7.20
C ILE A 47 -4.43 -16.81 -6.96
N VAL A 48 -5.17 -16.03 -7.78
CA VAL A 48 -6.64 -15.98 -7.73
C VAL A 48 -7.23 -17.32 -8.14
N LYS A 49 -6.73 -17.93 -9.23
CA LYS A 49 -7.18 -19.26 -9.70
C LYS A 49 -6.91 -20.34 -8.65
N ASP A 50 -5.74 -20.31 -8.02
CA ASP A 50 -5.32 -21.31 -7.02
C ASP A 50 -6.18 -21.21 -5.72
N ILE A 51 -6.45 -19.99 -5.26
CA ILE A 51 -7.23 -19.81 -4.02
C ILE A 51 -8.73 -20.01 -4.22
N SER A 52 -9.24 -19.84 -5.46
CA SER A 52 -10.65 -20.04 -5.81
C SER A 52 -10.98 -21.46 -6.29
N ILE A 53 -10.04 -22.39 -6.18
CA ILE A 53 -10.23 -23.75 -6.71
C ILE A 53 -11.49 -24.40 -6.12
N ASN A 54 -12.35 -24.97 -6.98
CA ASN A 54 -13.65 -25.54 -6.65
C ASN A 54 -14.78 -24.57 -6.24
N GLU A 55 -14.54 -23.26 -6.26
CA GLU A 55 -15.55 -22.25 -5.98
C GLU A 55 -16.10 -21.62 -7.27
N LYS A 56 -17.43 -21.47 -7.35
CA LYS A 56 -18.09 -20.88 -8.53
C LYS A 56 -18.65 -19.50 -8.28
N ASP A 57 -18.89 -19.17 -7.01
CA ASP A 57 -19.49 -17.90 -6.60
C ASP A 57 -18.55 -17.16 -5.64
N PHE A 58 -17.77 -16.26 -6.19
CA PHE A 58 -16.84 -15.44 -5.43
C PHE A 58 -16.65 -14.04 -6.06
N THR A 59 -16.16 -13.11 -5.26
CA THR A 59 -15.73 -11.78 -5.70
C THR A 59 -14.26 -11.56 -5.37
N VAL A 60 -13.57 -10.78 -6.21
CA VAL A 60 -12.14 -10.49 -6.03
C VAL A 60 -11.94 -9.00 -5.84
N GLY A 61 -11.21 -8.65 -4.78
CA GLY A 61 -10.68 -7.30 -4.53
C GLY A 61 -9.15 -7.35 -4.49
N VAL A 62 -8.51 -6.38 -5.13
CA VAL A 62 -7.05 -6.27 -5.20
C VAL A 62 -6.61 -4.95 -4.61
N GLY A 63 -5.84 -4.99 -3.53
CA GLY A 63 -5.03 -3.87 -3.05
C GLY A 63 -3.68 -3.87 -3.76
N MET A 64 -3.32 -2.79 -4.42
CA MET A 64 -2.08 -2.69 -5.19
C MET A 64 -1.29 -1.42 -4.86
N PRO A 65 0.04 -1.41 -5.07
CA PRO A 65 0.84 -0.20 -4.93
C PRO A 65 0.52 0.78 -6.06
N GLY A 66 0.10 1.99 -5.71
CA GLY A 66 -0.34 3.03 -6.64
C GLY A 66 -1.86 3.11 -6.78
N SER A 67 -2.32 3.97 -7.67
CA SER A 67 -3.73 4.20 -7.94
C SER A 67 -4.03 4.18 -9.43
N LEU A 68 -5.31 4.01 -9.79
CA LEU A 68 -5.74 4.08 -11.19
C LEU A 68 -6.20 5.50 -11.52
N HIS A 69 -5.67 6.07 -12.60
CA HIS A 69 -6.13 7.36 -13.11
C HIS A 69 -7.63 7.27 -13.48
N PRO A 70 -8.49 8.18 -12.98
CA PRO A 70 -9.93 8.06 -13.12
C PRO A 70 -10.41 8.01 -14.57
N ASP A 71 -9.79 8.81 -15.46
CA ASP A 71 -10.23 8.93 -16.86
C ASP A 71 -9.64 7.85 -17.77
N THR A 72 -8.40 7.43 -17.54
CA THR A 72 -7.70 6.49 -18.44
C THR A 72 -7.69 5.06 -17.93
N GLY A 73 -7.90 4.83 -16.63
CA GLY A 73 -7.77 3.51 -15.98
C GLY A 73 -6.33 2.99 -15.90
N LEU A 74 -5.34 3.80 -16.29
CA LEU A 74 -3.95 3.43 -16.21
C LEU A 74 -3.40 3.66 -14.80
N VAL A 75 -2.40 2.85 -14.40
CA VAL A 75 -1.74 3.02 -13.11
C VAL A 75 -0.96 4.34 -13.08
N GLN A 76 -1.16 5.09 -12.02
CA GLN A 76 -0.42 6.31 -11.68
C GLN A 76 0.21 6.18 -10.28
N VAL A 77 1.28 6.91 -10.03
CA VAL A 77 1.95 7.02 -8.71
C VAL A 77 2.25 5.65 -8.08
N SER A 78 2.95 4.78 -8.81
CA SER A 78 3.37 3.48 -8.28
C SER A 78 4.86 3.44 -7.98
N ASN A 79 5.24 2.84 -6.84
CA ASN A 79 6.64 2.52 -6.54
C ASN A 79 7.15 1.31 -7.34
N THR A 80 6.26 0.56 -7.98
CA THR A 80 6.59 -0.55 -8.89
C THR A 80 6.60 -0.04 -10.33
N LYS A 81 7.78 0.30 -10.83
CA LYS A 81 7.94 0.92 -12.17
C LYS A 81 7.30 0.13 -13.31
N ALA A 82 7.29 -1.20 -13.22
CA ALA A 82 6.68 -2.06 -14.24
C ALA A 82 5.16 -1.84 -14.39
N LEU A 83 4.50 -1.22 -13.41
CA LEU A 83 3.07 -0.96 -13.43
C LEU A 83 2.71 0.45 -13.96
N GLU A 84 3.66 1.38 -13.98
CA GLU A 84 3.40 2.76 -14.39
C GLU A 84 2.83 2.84 -15.81
N ASN A 85 1.73 3.57 -15.96
CA ASN A 85 0.99 3.73 -17.22
C ASN A 85 0.45 2.43 -17.84
N MET A 86 0.35 1.35 -17.06
CA MET A 86 -0.18 0.08 -17.53
C MET A 86 -1.68 -0.08 -17.19
N PRO A 87 -2.48 -0.74 -18.06
CA PRO A 87 -3.92 -0.94 -17.86
C PRO A 87 -4.20 -2.17 -16.97
N VAL A 88 -3.63 -2.19 -15.77
CA VAL A 88 -3.59 -3.35 -14.85
C VAL A 88 -4.97 -3.97 -14.61
N LYS A 89 -5.99 -3.15 -14.34
CA LYS A 89 -7.35 -3.66 -14.11
C LYS A 89 -7.87 -4.42 -15.32
N LYS A 90 -7.76 -3.81 -16.50
CA LYS A 90 -8.22 -4.39 -17.76
C LYS A 90 -7.51 -5.71 -18.07
N ASP A 91 -6.20 -5.75 -17.90
CA ASP A 91 -5.40 -6.92 -18.24
C ASP A 91 -5.66 -8.07 -17.26
N LEU A 92 -5.84 -7.78 -15.96
CA LEU A 92 -6.25 -8.78 -14.98
C LEU A 92 -7.67 -9.32 -15.27
N GLU A 93 -8.64 -8.46 -15.57
CA GLU A 93 -10.00 -8.88 -15.92
C GLU A 93 -10.03 -9.73 -17.19
N GLN A 94 -9.17 -9.40 -18.16
CA GLN A 94 -9.01 -10.21 -19.38
C GLN A 94 -8.41 -11.58 -19.09
N GLU A 95 -7.38 -11.66 -18.23
CA GLU A 95 -6.72 -12.93 -17.87
C GLU A 95 -7.61 -13.82 -16.98
N LEU A 96 -8.44 -13.21 -16.13
CA LEU A 96 -9.34 -13.89 -15.20
C LEU A 96 -10.69 -14.28 -15.85
N GLY A 97 -11.16 -13.49 -16.81
CA GLY A 97 -12.44 -13.67 -17.48
C GLY A 97 -13.65 -13.12 -16.72
N PHE A 98 -13.44 -12.32 -15.65
CA PHE A 98 -14.48 -11.69 -14.85
C PHE A 98 -14.01 -10.34 -14.26
N GLU A 99 -14.96 -9.52 -13.82
CA GLU A 99 -14.69 -8.22 -13.22
C GLU A 99 -14.06 -8.34 -11.82
N ILE A 100 -13.11 -7.44 -11.52
CA ILE A 100 -12.49 -7.29 -10.20
C ILE A 100 -12.63 -5.86 -9.68
N LYS A 101 -12.53 -5.71 -8.36
CA LYS A 101 -12.32 -4.39 -7.74
C LYS A 101 -10.84 -4.21 -7.45
N ILE A 102 -10.35 -3.00 -7.71
CA ILE A 102 -8.95 -2.66 -7.45
C ILE A 102 -8.88 -1.30 -6.75
N ALA A 103 -8.02 -1.20 -5.76
CA ALA A 103 -7.77 0.03 -5.02
C ALA A 103 -6.30 0.11 -4.61
N ASN A 104 -5.88 1.28 -4.13
CA ASN A 104 -4.58 1.42 -3.50
C ASN A 104 -4.52 0.62 -2.19
N ASP A 105 -3.36 0.09 -1.82
CA ASP A 105 -3.13 -0.71 -0.62
C ASP A 105 -3.45 0.05 0.69
N ALA A 106 -3.05 1.33 0.80
CA ALA A 106 -3.35 2.16 1.95
C ALA A 106 -4.85 2.51 2.04
N ASP A 107 -5.52 2.67 0.92
CA ASP A 107 -6.98 2.83 0.86
C ASP A 107 -7.70 1.57 1.37
N CYS A 108 -7.22 0.39 0.98
CA CYS A 108 -7.74 -0.88 1.48
C CYS A 108 -7.57 -1.00 3.00
N LEU A 109 -6.38 -0.64 3.54
CA LEU A 109 -6.14 -0.61 4.97
C LEU A 109 -7.11 0.34 5.69
N ALA A 110 -7.23 1.58 5.20
CA ALA A 110 -8.09 2.57 5.83
C ALA A 110 -9.55 2.13 5.86
N LEU A 111 -10.02 1.50 4.78
CA LEU A 111 -11.39 0.97 4.70
C LEU A 111 -11.59 -0.19 5.68
N SER A 112 -10.65 -1.12 5.78
CA SER A 112 -10.68 -2.22 6.74
C SER A 112 -10.72 -1.70 8.17
N GLU A 113 -9.82 -0.80 8.55
CA GLU A 113 -9.79 -0.19 9.87
C GLU A 113 -11.09 0.57 10.21
N ALA A 114 -11.69 1.20 9.22
CA ALA A 114 -12.96 1.89 9.41
C ALA A 114 -14.15 0.95 9.55
N ILE A 115 -14.16 -0.21 8.88
CA ILE A 115 -15.31 -1.15 8.88
C ILE A 115 -15.34 -2.00 10.15
N ASP A 116 -14.24 -2.69 10.44
CA ASP A 116 -14.15 -3.71 11.50
C ASP A 116 -12.91 -3.59 12.41
N GLY A 117 -11.93 -2.72 12.05
CA GLY A 117 -10.72 -2.48 12.81
C GLY A 117 -10.84 -1.43 13.91
N ALA A 118 -9.73 -0.78 14.24
CA ALA A 118 -9.63 0.22 15.31
C ALA A 118 -10.53 1.45 15.10
N GLY A 119 -10.81 1.77 13.84
CA GLY A 119 -11.65 2.90 13.43
C GLY A 119 -13.16 2.63 13.41
N LYS A 120 -13.62 1.40 13.70
CA LYS A 120 -15.01 0.96 13.47
C LYS A 120 -16.10 1.80 14.13
N ASN A 121 -15.79 2.43 15.25
CA ASN A 121 -16.74 3.27 16.01
C ASN A 121 -16.70 4.75 15.63
N TYR A 122 -15.86 5.14 14.68
CA TYR A 122 -15.67 6.53 14.27
C TYR A 122 -16.28 6.78 12.89
N LYS A 123 -16.78 8.00 12.69
CA LYS A 123 -17.30 8.44 11.38
C LYS A 123 -16.20 8.77 10.39
N THR A 124 -15.05 9.22 10.91
CA THR A 124 -13.89 9.62 10.10
C THR A 124 -12.68 8.84 10.58
N VAL A 125 -11.98 8.23 9.64
CA VAL A 125 -10.74 7.45 9.87
C VAL A 125 -9.70 7.91 8.86
N PHE A 126 -8.51 8.22 9.37
CA PHE A 126 -7.31 8.45 8.57
C PHE A 126 -6.28 7.41 8.99
N ALA A 127 -6.10 6.39 8.16
CA ALA A 127 -5.13 5.33 8.41
C ALA A 127 -3.83 5.63 7.68
N VAL A 128 -2.70 5.45 8.37
CA VAL A 128 -1.36 5.78 7.87
C VAL A 128 -0.52 4.52 7.78
N ILE A 129 0.17 4.37 6.66
CA ILE A 129 1.20 3.36 6.46
C ILE A 129 2.56 4.03 6.49
N LEU A 130 3.43 3.57 7.40
CA LEU A 130 4.84 3.95 7.49
C LEU A 130 5.69 2.72 7.16
N GLY A 131 6.18 2.68 5.91
CA GLY A 131 6.99 1.57 5.40
C GLY A 131 8.20 2.08 4.62
N THR A 132 8.47 1.50 3.46
CA THR A 132 9.48 2.02 2.50
C THR A 132 9.14 3.42 2.02
N GLY A 133 7.85 3.71 1.89
CA GLY A 133 7.27 5.04 1.67
C GLY A 133 6.28 5.40 2.77
N VAL A 134 5.51 6.46 2.53
CA VAL A 134 4.43 6.93 3.41
C VAL A 134 3.15 7.07 2.62
N GLY A 135 2.18 6.23 2.95
CA GLY A 135 0.84 6.26 2.38
C GLY A 135 -0.22 6.50 3.44
N ALA A 136 -1.42 6.79 3.00
CA ALA A 136 -2.60 6.82 3.86
C ALA A 136 -3.86 6.55 3.06
N GLY A 137 -4.95 6.22 3.78
CA GLY A 137 -6.30 6.22 3.25
C GLY A 137 -7.20 7.05 4.13
N TYR A 138 -8.19 7.68 3.53
CA TYR A 138 -9.14 8.54 4.19
C TYR A 138 -10.57 8.04 4.02
N VAL A 139 -11.25 7.77 5.13
CA VAL A 139 -12.60 7.20 5.15
C VAL A 139 -13.55 8.09 5.93
N VAL A 140 -14.70 8.41 5.35
CA VAL A 140 -15.77 9.18 5.98
C VAL A 140 -17.07 8.39 5.88
N ASN A 141 -17.76 8.19 7.00
CA ASN A 141 -19.01 7.42 7.07
C ASN A 141 -18.90 6.03 6.40
N LYS A 142 -17.79 5.32 6.64
CA LYS A 142 -17.48 4.00 6.06
C LYS A 142 -17.29 4.00 4.54
N GLN A 143 -17.09 5.15 3.93
CA GLN A 143 -16.81 5.30 2.51
C GLN A 143 -15.45 5.92 2.30
N LEU A 144 -14.68 5.34 1.37
CA LEU A 144 -13.37 5.85 1.00
C LEU A 144 -13.50 7.20 0.31
N VAL A 145 -12.64 8.14 0.68
CA VAL A 145 -12.53 9.45 0.04
C VAL A 145 -11.32 9.44 -0.89
N GLU A 146 -11.55 9.07 -2.13
CA GLU A 146 -10.47 8.97 -3.14
C GLU A 146 -10.04 10.33 -3.72
N GLY A 147 -10.95 11.33 -3.66
CA GLY A 147 -10.76 12.61 -4.35
C GLY A 147 -10.89 12.50 -5.88
N PRO A 148 -10.89 13.63 -6.60
CA PRO A 148 -11.12 13.64 -8.05
C PRO A 148 -9.99 12.94 -8.84
N ASN A 149 -8.78 12.91 -8.32
CA ASN A 149 -7.62 12.31 -8.97
C ASN A 149 -7.23 10.95 -8.35
N LYS A 150 -8.02 10.43 -7.40
CA LYS A 150 -7.71 9.21 -6.63
C LYS A 150 -6.35 9.24 -5.92
N LEU A 151 -5.99 10.38 -5.38
CA LEU A 151 -4.71 10.66 -4.71
C LEU A 151 -4.88 11.25 -3.30
N SER A 152 -6.06 11.13 -2.70
CA SER A 152 -6.33 11.74 -1.38
C SER A 152 -5.43 11.21 -0.27
N GLY A 153 -4.96 9.98 -0.39
CA GLY A 153 -4.05 9.31 0.55
C GLY A 153 -2.57 9.65 0.40
N GLU A 154 -2.19 10.43 -0.62
CA GLU A 154 -0.78 10.76 -0.93
C GLU A 154 -0.20 11.86 -0.02
N TRP A 155 -0.56 11.86 1.27
CA TRP A 155 -0.15 12.90 2.23
C TRP A 155 1.36 12.95 2.48
N GLY A 156 2.06 11.82 2.33
CA GLY A 156 3.52 11.75 2.41
C GLY A 156 4.25 12.63 1.40
N GLN A 157 3.55 13.03 0.34
CA GLN A 157 4.04 13.96 -0.69
C GLN A 157 3.96 15.43 -0.25
N ASN A 158 3.20 15.76 0.80
CA ASN A 158 3.10 17.12 1.30
C ASN A 158 4.42 17.56 1.92
N PRO A 159 4.71 18.89 1.92
CA PRO A 159 5.86 19.41 2.64
C PRO A 159 5.72 19.21 4.15
N ILE A 160 6.83 19.01 4.85
CA ILE A 160 6.82 18.99 6.31
C ILE A 160 6.37 20.37 6.82
N PRO A 161 5.64 20.43 7.96
CA PRO A 161 5.24 21.67 8.55
C PRO A 161 6.42 22.39 9.21
N GLY A 162 6.51 23.70 9.02
CA GLY A 162 7.52 24.55 9.66
C GLY A 162 8.80 24.74 8.87
N PRO A 163 9.75 25.51 9.40
CA PRO A 163 11.03 25.74 8.77
C PRO A 163 11.93 24.50 8.87
N MET A 164 12.53 24.12 7.75
CA MET A 164 13.53 23.05 7.69
C MET A 164 14.87 23.53 8.23
N ASP A 165 15.56 22.66 8.98
CA ASP A 165 16.96 22.86 9.34
C ASP A 165 17.91 22.63 8.14
N ASP A 166 19.20 22.81 8.32
CA ASP A 166 20.16 22.72 7.23
C ASP A 166 20.36 21.27 6.74
N TYR A 167 20.19 20.29 7.60
CA TYR A 167 20.19 18.86 7.21
C TYR A 167 18.93 18.52 6.42
N GLU A 168 17.77 18.91 6.88
CA GLU A 168 16.48 18.61 6.23
C GLU A 168 16.41 19.19 4.83
N LYS A 169 17.03 20.38 4.58
CA LYS A 169 17.14 20.99 3.25
C LYS A 169 18.01 20.18 2.29
N THR A 170 18.86 19.27 2.77
CA THR A 170 19.69 18.43 1.91
C THR A 170 18.98 17.18 1.43
N ILE A 171 17.90 16.75 2.14
CA ILE A 171 17.21 15.50 1.85
C ILE A 171 16.25 15.70 0.69
N LYS A 172 16.47 14.91 -0.37
CA LYS A 172 15.66 14.95 -1.59
C LYS A 172 14.96 13.62 -1.80
N ARG A 173 13.73 13.70 -2.27
CA ARG A 173 13.02 12.59 -2.87
C ARG A 173 13.69 12.16 -4.18
N HIS A 174 13.42 10.95 -4.67
CA HIS A 174 13.87 10.47 -5.99
C HIS A 174 13.48 11.39 -7.15
N CYS A 175 12.38 12.14 -7.04
CA CYS A 175 11.94 13.14 -8.01
C CYS A 175 12.62 14.52 -7.84
N GLY A 176 13.57 14.66 -6.90
CA GLY A 176 14.28 15.91 -6.61
C GLY A 176 13.57 16.87 -5.66
N ARG A 177 12.32 16.62 -5.25
CA ARG A 177 11.58 17.46 -4.29
C ARG A 177 12.24 17.40 -2.91
N ILE A 178 12.39 18.55 -2.27
CA ILE A 178 12.89 18.70 -0.91
C ILE A 178 11.71 18.86 0.05
N GLY A 179 11.85 18.34 1.28
CA GLY A 179 10.92 18.61 2.37
C GLY A 179 9.60 17.84 2.29
N ALA A 180 9.50 16.76 1.53
CA ALA A 180 8.33 15.90 1.57
C ALA A 180 8.30 15.10 2.88
N ILE A 181 7.13 14.95 3.51
CA ILE A 181 6.95 14.20 4.76
C ILE A 181 7.57 12.79 4.68
N GLU A 182 7.38 12.10 3.57
CA GLU A 182 7.86 10.74 3.33
C GLU A 182 9.36 10.57 3.59
N VAL A 183 10.20 11.52 3.16
CA VAL A 183 11.66 11.38 3.29
C VAL A 183 12.16 11.49 4.73
N PHE A 184 11.29 11.88 5.67
CA PHE A 184 11.63 12.02 7.10
C PHE A 184 11.07 10.87 7.94
N ILE A 185 9.82 10.44 7.68
CA ILE A 185 9.10 9.52 8.56
C ILE A 185 8.93 8.11 7.99
N SER A 186 9.40 7.84 6.77
CA SER A 186 9.49 6.46 6.25
C SER A 186 10.63 5.69 6.91
N GLY A 187 10.67 4.37 6.72
CA GLY A 187 11.78 3.53 7.20
C GLY A 187 13.15 4.07 6.74
N PRO A 188 13.38 4.29 5.43
CA PRO A 188 14.60 4.92 4.95
C PRO A 188 14.84 6.33 5.51
N GLY A 189 13.78 7.11 5.74
CA GLY A 189 13.88 8.43 6.38
C GLY A 189 14.42 8.33 7.80
N LEU A 190 13.89 7.40 8.59
CA LEU A 190 14.35 7.13 9.95
C LEU A 190 15.83 6.67 9.96
N GLU A 191 16.22 5.78 9.06
CA GLU A 191 17.59 5.29 8.91
C GLU A 191 18.57 6.42 8.60
N ASN A 192 18.24 7.26 7.61
CA ASN A 192 19.07 8.39 7.22
C ASN A 192 19.22 9.43 8.35
N HIS A 193 18.14 9.72 9.07
CA HIS A 193 18.18 10.64 10.19
C HIS A 193 19.01 10.10 11.35
N TYR A 194 18.86 8.82 11.67
CA TYR A 194 19.65 8.15 12.69
C TYR A 194 21.14 8.14 12.32
N GLU A 195 21.48 7.80 11.08
CA GLU A 195 22.86 7.85 10.59
C GLU A 195 23.45 9.26 10.71
N PHE A 196 22.70 10.29 10.33
CA PHE A 196 23.14 11.67 10.47
C PHE A 196 23.41 12.07 11.92
N LYS A 197 22.55 11.70 12.87
CA LYS A 197 22.69 12.06 14.29
C LYS A 197 23.73 11.24 15.02
N SER A 198 23.82 9.94 14.77
CA SER A 198 24.67 8.99 15.51
C SER A 198 26.00 8.67 14.83
N GLY A 199 26.12 8.98 13.53
CA GLY A 199 27.24 8.52 12.69
C GLY A 199 27.23 7.00 12.41
N LYS A 200 26.16 6.27 12.78
CA LYS A 200 26.05 4.81 12.62
C LYS A 200 24.96 4.46 11.64
N LYS A 201 25.31 3.63 10.66
CA LYS A 201 24.34 3.08 9.71
C LYS A 201 23.64 1.87 10.35
N THR A 202 22.31 1.92 10.39
CA THR A 202 21.46 0.94 11.08
C THR A 202 20.11 0.87 10.38
N THR A 203 19.45 -0.30 10.45
CA THR A 203 18.11 -0.46 9.86
C THR A 203 17.05 0.15 10.76
N SER A 204 15.93 0.56 10.16
CA SER A 204 14.76 1.10 10.89
C SER A 204 14.25 0.12 11.95
N ARG A 205 14.33 -1.19 11.70
CA ARG A 205 13.96 -2.23 12.67
C ARG A 205 14.89 -2.21 13.88
N GLU A 206 16.19 -2.19 13.66
CA GLU A 206 17.18 -2.13 14.74
C GLU A 206 17.08 -0.84 15.55
N ILE A 207 16.75 0.29 14.91
CA ILE A 207 16.51 1.56 15.61
C ILE A 207 15.33 1.42 16.58
N ILE A 208 14.23 0.81 16.13
CA ILE A 208 13.04 0.59 16.96
C ILE A 208 13.36 -0.38 18.09
N ASP A 209 14.14 -1.43 17.84
CA ASP A 209 14.54 -2.39 18.88
C ASP A 209 15.47 -1.75 19.93
N LEU A 210 16.38 -0.87 19.52
CA LEU A 210 17.20 -0.06 20.44
C LEU A 210 16.33 0.85 21.31
N PHE A 211 15.33 1.52 20.71
CA PHE A 211 14.40 2.36 21.47
C PHE A 211 13.57 1.58 22.48
N ARG A 212 13.09 0.39 22.12
CA ARG A 212 12.30 -0.48 23.01
C ARG A 212 13.13 -1.11 24.13
N GLY A 213 14.43 -1.31 23.90
CA GLY A 213 15.36 -1.87 24.89
C GLY A 213 15.93 -0.86 25.88
N ASN A 214 15.77 0.43 25.63
CA ASN A 214 16.20 1.52 26.51
C ASN A 214 14.98 2.16 27.17
N ASP A 215 14.65 1.70 28.39
CA ASP A 215 13.57 2.31 29.21
C ASP A 215 13.86 3.76 29.66
N ASP A 216 15.01 4.34 29.28
CA ASP A 216 15.52 5.65 29.72
C ASP A 216 15.73 6.67 28.58
N LEU A 217 14.93 6.58 27.45
CA LEU A 217 14.99 7.60 26.38
C LEU A 217 13.70 8.42 26.29
#